data_2f0d79404072016ed86ab0094bf8922a
#
_entry.id   2f0d79404072016ed86ab0094bf8922a
#
_cell.length_a   1.000
_cell.length_b   1.000
_cell.length_c   1.000
_cell.angle_alpha   90.00
_cell.angle_beta   90.00
_cell.angle_gamma   90.00
#
_symmetry.space_group_name_H-M   'P 1'
#
loop_
_entity.id
_entity.type
_entity.pdbx_description
1 polymer ?
#
loop_
_entity_poly.entity_id
_entity_poly.type
_entity_poly.pdbx_seq_one_letter_code
_entity_poly.pdbx_strand_id
1 'polypeptide(L)'
;MNESKVKEINRKATANLGIKAQTVNQLLNRMGVNPEALKVGDIIKMPDNISLADGSLSANMVNGNPFLQVVVTVNGEARNLAVSTLNRVFVDRETRARTTPVDLLDEADKAKAVFKHFEGGTVDDGLQQLKGKELEVKRIETFESVTRDGAPMNVNVTAIIER
;
A
#
# COMPACT_ATOMS: atom_id res chain seq x y z
N MET A 1 5.35 -3.52 -12.12
CA MET A 1 5.72 -4.95 -11.90
C MET A 1 4.47 -5.80 -12.01
N ASN A 2 4.50 -6.87 -12.77
CA ASN A 2 3.36 -7.78 -12.88
C ASN A 2 3.34 -8.75 -11.68
N GLU A 3 2.26 -9.52 -11.54
CA GLU A 3 2.10 -10.45 -10.40
C GLU A 3 3.25 -11.45 -10.28
N SER A 4 3.77 -11.96 -11.39
CA SER A 4 4.90 -12.90 -11.39
C SER A 4 6.17 -12.27 -10.83
N LYS A 5 6.45 -11.02 -11.17
CA LYS A 5 7.60 -10.29 -10.64
C LYS A 5 7.42 -9.97 -9.15
N VAL A 6 6.21 -9.62 -8.72
CA VAL A 6 5.92 -9.39 -7.30
C VAL A 6 6.16 -10.67 -6.50
N LYS A 7 5.70 -11.82 -6.98
CA LYS A 7 5.96 -13.12 -6.35
C LYS A 7 7.44 -13.44 -6.29
N GLU A 8 8.19 -13.14 -7.34
CA GLU A 8 9.63 -13.35 -7.38
C GLU A 8 10.37 -12.47 -6.36
N ILE A 9 10.02 -11.20 -6.27
CA ILE A 9 10.57 -10.28 -5.28
C ILE A 9 10.31 -10.79 -3.86
N ASN A 10 9.08 -11.17 -3.55
CA ASN A 10 8.71 -11.71 -2.26
C ASN A 10 9.48 -12.97 -1.92
N ARG A 11 9.61 -13.89 -2.87
CA ARG A 11 10.35 -15.14 -2.68
C ARG A 11 11.83 -14.87 -2.39
N LYS A 12 12.46 -13.97 -3.14
CA LYS A 12 13.86 -13.58 -2.94
C LYS A 12 14.05 -12.93 -1.58
N ALA A 13 13.18 -12.01 -1.19
CA ALA A 13 13.25 -11.36 0.10
C ALA A 13 13.11 -12.37 1.25
N THR A 14 12.14 -13.27 1.16
CA THR A 14 11.91 -14.30 2.17
C THR A 14 13.10 -15.25 2.28
N ALA A 15 13.65 -15.71 1.15
CA ALA A 15 14.80 -16.61 1.12
C ALA A 15 16.05 -15.95 1.71
N ASN A 16 16.31 -14.68 1.38
CA ASN A 16 17.48 -13.95 1.85
C ASN A 16 17.42 -13.64 3.34
N LEU A 17 16.23 -13.39 3.87
CA LEU A 17 16.05 -13.01 5.27
C LEU A 17 15.85 -14.21 6.19
N GLY A 18 15.56 -15.41 5.64
CA GLY A 18 15.27 -16.60 6.44
C GLY A 18 14.04 -16.42 7.34
N ILE A 19 13.18 -15.49 7.02
CA ILE A 19 12.01 -15.14 7.83
C ILE A 19 10.81 -15.91 7.30
N LYS A 20 10.15 -16.66 8.20
CA LYS A 20 8.84 -17.23 7.90
C LYS A 20 7.84 -16.07 7.72
N ALA A 21 6.92 -16.24 6.77
CA ALA A 21 5.91 -15.25 6.50
C ALA A 21 5.12 -14.92 7.77
N GLN A 22 5.51 -13.83 8.43
CA GLN A 22 4.74 -13.22 9.52
C GLN A 22 4.20 -11.91 8.98
N THR A 23 3.04 -11.49 9.46
CA THR A 23 2.54 -10.18 9.10
C THR A 23 3.53 -9.13 9.61
N VAL A 24 3.76 -8.09 8.84
CA VAL A 24 4.63 -6.99 9.26
C VAL A 24 4.11 -6.38 10.56
N ASN A 25 2.79 -6.32 10.74
CA ASN A 25 2.18 -5.85 11.98
C ASN A 25 2.61 -6.71 13.18
N GLN A 26 2.69 -8.03 13.02
CA GLN A 26 3.18 -8.92 14.08
C GLN A 26 4.63 -8.64 14.43
N LEU A 27 5.48 -8.42 13.42
CA LEU A 27 6.87 -8.05 13.65
C LEU A 27 6.99 -6.70 14.35
N LEU A 28 6.26 -5.70 13.91
CA LEU A 28 6.25 -4.38 14.51
C LEU A 28 5.75 -4.42 15.96
N ASN A 29 4.71 -5.21 16.24
CA ASN A 29 4.21 -5.40 17.59
C ASN A 29 5.26 -6.04 18.51
N ARG A 30 6.01 -7.03 18.02
CA ARG A 30 7.11 -7.65 18.77
C ARG A 30 8.22 -6.66 19.08
N MET A 31 8.46 -5.73 18.16
CA MET A 31 9.47 -4.68 18.34
C MET A 31 8.96 -3.51 19.20
N GLY A 32 7.71 -3.55 19.65
CA GLY A 32 7.09 -2.46 20.39
C GLY A 32 6.73 -1.25 19.53
N VAL A 33 6.67 -1.43 18.20
CA VAL A 33 6.30 -0.38 17.26
C VAL A 33 4.90 -0.68 16.73
N ASN A 34 3.92 0.14 17.07
CA ASN A 34 2.58 0.05 16.52
C ASN A 34 2.52 0.94 15.28
N PRO A 35 2.20 0.39 14.08
CA PRO A 35 2.01 1.23 12.91
C PRO A 35 0.79 2.11 13.11
N GLU A 36 0.99 3.41 13.09
CA GLU A 36 -0.12 4.35 13.12
C GLU A 36 -0.80 4.37 11.76
N ALA A 37 -2.13 4.40 11.76
CA ALA A 37 -2.90 4.56 10.53
C ALA A 37 -2.67 5.95 9.96
N LEU A 38 -2.68 6.06 8.63
CA LEU A 38 -2.68 7.35 7.96
C LEU A 38 -3.94 8.14 8.32
N LYS A 39 -3.82 9.45 8.33
CA LYS A 39 -4.92 10.39 8.59
C LYS A 39 -5.08 11.35 7.43
N VAL A 40 -6.28 11.84 7.24
CA VAL A 40 -6.53 12.89 6.25
C VAL A 40 -5.67 14.11 6.58
N GLY A 41 -4.97 14.62 5.58
CA GLY A 41 -4.03 15.73 5.73
C GLY A 41 -2.58 15.29 5.89
N ASP A 42 -2.30 14.01 6.07
CA ASP A 42 -0.93 13.52 6.14
C ASP A 42 -0.19 13.77 4.83
N ILE A 43 1.06 14.20 4.94
CA ILE A 43 1.94 14.44 3.81
C ILE A 43 2.96 13.31 3.75
N ILE A 44 2.96 12.61 2.61
CA ILE A 44 3.85 11.47 2.37
C ILE A 44 4.92 11.88 1.39
N LYS A 45 6.18 11.73 1.77
CA LYS A 45 7.31 11.93 0.86
C LYS A 45 7.82 10.55 0.43
N MET A 46 7.71 10.29 -0.87
CA MET A 46 8.23 9.04 -1.45
C MET A 46 9.76 9.10 -1.53
N PRO A 47 10.45 7.97 -1.37
CA PRO A 47 11.91 7.94 -1.50
C PRO A 47 12.35 8.23 -2.95
N ASP A 48 13.57 8.72 -3.11
CA ASP A 48 14.12 9.01 -4.43
C ASP A 48 14.39 7.75 -5.26
N ASN A 49 14.64 6.63 -4.58
CA ASN A 49 14.81 5.33 -5.21
C ASN A 49 13.89 4.34 -4.55
N ILE A 50 13.30 3.45 -5.33
CA ILE A 50 12.42 2.39 -4.83
C ILE A 50 12.91 1.06 -5.37
N SER A 51 13.65 0.32 -4.54
CA SER A 51 14.14 -1.01 -4.91
C SER A 51 14.43 -1.86 -3.67
N LEU A 52 14.48 -3.17 -3.87
CA LEU A 52 14.95 -4.08 -2.82
C LEU A 52 16.44 -3.89 -2.51
N ALA A 53 17.21 -3.48 -3.52
CA ALA A 53 18.66 -3.37 -3.39
C ALA A 53 19.08 -2.25 -2.43
N ASP A 54 18.34 -1.15 -2.39
CA ASP A 54 18.64 -0.01 -1.51
C ASP A 54 17.90 -0.06 -0.17
N GLY A 55 17.07 -1.07 0.03
CA GLY A 55 16.30 -1.22 1.27
C GLY A 55 15.05 -0.34 1.38
N SER A 56 14.73 0.43 0.36
CA SER A 56 13.52 1.26 0.35
C SER A 56 12.24 0.45 0.11
N LEU A 57 12.37 -0.73 -0.48
CA LEU A 57 11.26 -1.66 -0.72
C LEU A 57 11.55 -2.98 -0.02
N SER A 58 10.59 -3.49 0.71
CA SER A 58 10.63 -4.83 1.27
C SER A 58 9.47 -5.66 0.76
N ALA A 59 9.67 -6.97 0.66
CA ALA A 59 8.67 -7.88 0.15
C ALA A 59 8.62 -9.14 1.01
N ASN A 60 7.41 -9.58 1.34
CA ASN A 60 7.15 -10.81 2.09
C ASN A 60 5.92 -11.53 1.53
N MET A 61 5.81 -12.82 1.82
CA MET A 61 4.60 -13.58 1.55
C MET A 61 3.76 -13.64 2.82
N VAL A 62 2.51 -13.22 2.73
CA VAL A 62 1.55 -13.29 3.83
C VAL A 62 0.35 -14.09 3.34
N ASN A 63 0.09 -15.24 3.99
CA ASN A 63 -1.02 -16.13 3.62
C ASN A 63 -1.03 -16.48 2.13
N GLY A 64 0.15 -16.72 1.55
CA GLY A 64 0.28 -17.06 0.13
C GLY A 64 0.19 -15.86 -0.83
N ASN A 65 -0.04 -14.64 -0.32
CA ASN A 65 -0.13 -13.44 -1.14
C ASN A 65 1.11 -12.57 -0.97
N PRO A 66 1.58 -11.92 -2.05
CA PRO A 66 2.70 -10.99 -1.95
C PRO A 66 2.30 -9.75 -1.13
N PHE A 67 3.18 -9.35 -0.21
CA PHE A 67 3.01 -8.17 0.62
C PHE A 67 4.24 -7.27 0.44
N LEU A 68 4.02 -6.09 -0.12
CA LEU A 68 5.06 -5.11 -0.38
C LEU A 68 4.92 -3.93 0.57
N GLN A 69 6.05 -3.46 1.08
CA GLN A 69 6.14 -2.22 1.85
C GLN A 69 7.22 -1.33 1.30
N VAL A 70 6.98 -0.04 1.32
CA VAL A 70 7.95 0.97 0.93
C VAL A 70 8.24 1.88 2.13
N VAL A 71 9.50 2.25 2.29
CA VAL A 71 9.91 3.22 3.32
C VAL A 71 9.61 4.62 2.80
N VAL A 72 8.77 5.34 3.52
CA VAL A 72 8.36 6.70 3.17
C VAL A 72 8.59 7.61 4.37
N THR A 73 8.46 8.91 4.16
CA THR A 73 8.41 9.89 5.25
C THR A 73 6.98 10.42 5.36
N VAL A 74 6.37 10.31 6.52
CA VAL A 74 5.03 10.84 6.78
C VAL A 74 5.16 11.97 7.80
N ASN A 75 4.80 13.18 7.38
CA ASN A 75 4.94 14.39 8.22
C ASN A 75 6.35 14.53 8.81
N GLY A 76 7.38 14.19 8.03
CA GLY A 76 8.78 14.28 8.43
C GLY A 76 9.36 13.08 9.17
N GLU A 77 8.55 12.04 9.45
CA GLU A 77 8.99 10.83 10.14
C GLU A 77 9.06 9.63 9.20
N ALA A 78 10.15 8.86 9.27
CA ALA A 78 10.29 7.65 8.46
C ALA A 78 9.30 6.58 8.92
N ARG A 79 8.57 6.00 7.97
CA ARG A 79 7.58 4.95 8.23
C ARG A 79 7.55 3.95 7.09
N ASN A 80 7.16 2.72 7.42
CA ASN A 80 6.85 1.71 6.41
C ASN A 80 5.40 1.88 5.97
N LEU A 81 5.20 1.97 4.67
CA LEU A 81 3.88 2.07 4.07
C LEU A 81 3.60 0.84 3.22
N ALA A 82 2.49 0.16 3.50
CA ALA A 82 2.05 -0.93 2.65
C ALA A 82 1.70 -0.39 1.25
N VAL A 83 2.26 -0.98 0.22
CA VAL A 83 1.97 -0.56 -1.16
C VAL A 83 0.49 -0.69 -1.48
N SER A 84 -0.20 -1.66 -0.89
CA SER A 84 -1.65 -1.80 -1.03
C SER A 84 -2.44 -0.58 -0.58
N THR A 85 -1.90 0.25 0.31
CA THR A 85 -2.55 1.51 0.71
C THR A 85 -2.66 2.48 -0.46
N LEU A 86 -1.74 2.41 -1.43
CA LEU A 86 -1.72 3.28 -2.60
C LEU A 86 -2.70 2.84 -3.69
N ASN A 87 -3.08 1.57 -3.70
CA ASN A 87 -3.85 1.00 -4.81
C ASN A 87 -5.01 0.09 -4.35
N ARG A 88 -5.42 0.18 -3.10
CA ARG A 88 -6.49 -0.69 -2.59
C ARG A 88 -7.84 -0.27 -3.14
N VAL A 89 -8.62 -1.28 -3.57
CA VAL A 89 -9.98 -1.14 -4.06
C VAL A 89 -10.88 -1.96 -3.14
N PHE A 90 -12.05 -1.43 -2.83
CA PHE A 90 -13.10 -2.21 -2.16
C PHE A 90 -14.08 -2.75 -3.19
N VAL A 91 -14.38 -4.04 -3.09
CA VAL A 91 -15.40 -4.70 -3.93
C VAL A 91 -16.48 -5.24 -3.01
N ASP A 92 -17.71 -4.77 -3.20
CA ASP A 92 -18.86 -5.27 -2.45
C ASP A 92 -19.17 -6.71 -2.89
N ARG A 93 -19.33 -7.62 -1.92
CA ARG A 93 -19.55 -9.04 -2.20
C ARG A 93 -20.91 -9.33 -2.82
N GLU A 94 -21.92 -8.56 -2.45
CA GLU A 94 -23.30 -8.79 -2.90
C GLU A 94 -23.56 -8.12 -4.25
N THR A 95 -23.26 -6.82 -4.33
CA THR A 95 -23.56 -6.02 -5.52
C THR A 95 -22.47 -6.08 -6.58
N ARG A 96 -21.25 -6.52 -6.19
CA ARG A 96 -20.04 -6.46 -7.03
C ARG A 96 -19.61 -5.04 -7.36
N ALA A 97 -20.20 -4.05 -6.74
CA ALA A 97 -19.82 -2.65 -6.91
C ALA A 97 -18.38 -2.44 -6.45
N ARG A 98 -17.63 -1.69 -7.22
CA ARG A 98 -16.22 -1.41 -7.00
C ARG A 98 -16.04 0.04 -6.57
N THR A 99 -15.34 0.28 -5.45
CA THR A 99 -14.97 1.62 -5.01
C THR A 99 -13.44 1.75 -5.05
N THR A 100 -12.95 2.67 -5.86
CA THR A 100 -11.52 2.96 -5.97
C THR A 100 -11.18 4.24 -5.20
N PRO A 101 -9.88 4.49 -4.91
CA PRO A 101 -9.47 5.76 -4.34
C PRO A 101 -9.90 6.98 -5.15
N VAL A 102 -9.99 6.85 -6.47
CA VAL A 102 -10.42 7.96 -7.34
C VAL A 102 -11.89 8.33 -7.08
N ASP A 103 -12.73 7.34 -6.78
CA ASP A 103 -14.16 7.57 -6.53
C ASP A 103 -14.42 8.42 -5.29
N LEU A 104 -13.47 8.49 -4.38
CA LEU A 104 -13.58 9.29 -3.15
C LEU A 104 -13.17 10.75 -3.33
N LEU A 105 -12.57 11.09 -4.45
CA LEU A 105 -12.02 12.43 -4.70
C LEU A 105 -13.02 13.31 -5.44
N ASP A 106 -12.93 14.62 -5.22
CA ASP A 106 -13.65 15.59 -6.05
C ASP A 106 -13.00 15.71 -7.44
N GLU A 107 -13.67 16.39 -8.35
CA GLU A 107 -13.21 16.49 -9.75
C GLU A 107 -11.84 17.14 -9.89
N ALA A 108 -11.52 18.12 -9.05
CA ALA A 108 -10.23 18.81 -9.10
C ALA A 108 -9.07 17.87 -8.70
N ASP A 109 -9.29 16.99 -7.74
CA ASP A 109 -8.27 16.09 -7.22
C ASP A 109 -8.14 14.79 -8.02
N LYS A 110 -9.17 14.37 -8.75
CA LYS A 110 -9.14 13.12 -9.54
C LYS A 110 -7.97 13.07 -10.52
N ALA A 111 -7.64 14.19 -11.15
CA ALA A 111 -6.53 14.26 -12.11
C ALA A 111 -5.16 14.00 -11.46
N LYS A 112 -5.05 14.22 -10.14
CA LYS A 112 -3.82 14.06 -9.36
C LYS A 112 -3.79 12.77 -8.57
N ALA A 113 -4.79 11.91 -8.72
CA ALA A 113 -4.91 10.68 -7.93
C ALA A 113 -3.73 9.74 -8.16
N VAL A 114 -3.08 9.34 -7.07
CA VAL A 114 -1.96 8.40 -7.08
C VAL A 114 -2.38 7.06 -7.67
N PHE A 115 -3.60 6.63 -7.38
CA PHE A 115 -4.15 5.37 -7.88
C PHE A 115 -4.06 5.23 -9.40
N LYS A 116 -4.13 6.33 -10.15
CA LYS A 116 -4.05 6.30 -11.61
C LYS A 116 -2.75 5.71 -12.14
N HIS A 117 -1.66 5.81 -11.39
CA HIS A 117 -0.39 5.22 -11.77
C HIS A 117 -0.41 3.68 -11.70
N PHE A 118 -1.38 3.11 -11.01
CA PHE A 118 -1.53 1.66 -10.84
C PHE A 118 -2.62 1.07 -11.73
N GLU A 119 -3.47 1.90 -12.34
CA GLU A 119 -4.52 1.44 -13.25
C GLU A 119 -3.90 0.96 -14.57
N GLY A 120 -4.20 -0.27 -14.96
CA GLY A 120 -3.79 -0.83 -16.24
C GLY A 120 -2.29 -1.06 -16.39
N GLY A 121 -1.50 -0.78 -15.34
CA GLY A 121 -0.06 -0.99 -15.34
C GLY A 121 0.38 -2.02 -14.30
N THR A 122 1.69 -2.11 -14.10
CA THR A 122 2.26 -2.97 -13.07
C THR A 122 2.48 -2.18 -11.78
N VAL A 123 2.59 -2.88 -10.65
CA VAL A 123 2.89 -2.26 -9.36
C VAL A 123 4.24 -1.54 -9.42
N ASP A 124 5.24 -2.15 -10.06
CA ASP A 124 6.55 -1.52 -10.20
C ASP A 124 6.48 -0.21 -11.00
N ASP A 125 5.75 -0.21 -12.10
CA ASP A 125 5.58 1.00 -12.91
C ASP A 125 4.96 2.13 -12.09
N GLY A 126 3.93 1.81 -11.31
CA GLY A 126 3.29 2.78 -10.42
C GLY A 126 4.24 3.35 -9.39
N LEU A 127 5.03 2.49 -8.74
CA LEU A 127 6.01 2.90 -7.75
C LEU A 127 7.12 3.76 -8.37
N GLN A 128 7.61 3.38 -9.54
CA GLN A 128 8.66 4.13 -10.23
C GLN A 128 8.21 5.55 -10.61
N GLN A 129 6.93 5.71 -10.94
CA GLN A 129 6.36 7.01 -11.26
C GLN A 129 6.22 7.91 -10.03
N LEU A 130 6.22 7.35 -8.83
CA LEU A 130 6.07 8.10 -7.58
C LEU A 130 7.40 8.48 -6.93
N LYS A 131 8.53 8.09 -7.46
CA LYS A 131 9.85 8.40 -6.89
C LYS A 131 10.01 9.88 -6.58
N GLY A 132 10.45 10.18 -5.36
CA GLY A 132 10.75 11.54 -4.92
C GLY A 132 9.56 12.48 -4.86
N LYS A 133 8.36 12.00 -5.13
CA LYS A 133 7.16 12.84 -5.12
C LYS A 133 6.62 13.02 -3.72
N GLU A 134 5.97 14.16 -3.52
CA GLU A 134 5.25 14.46 -2.29
C GLU A 134 3.76 14.24 -2.52
N LEU A 135 3.13 13.50 -1.61
CA LEU A 135 1.74 13.10 -1.71
C LEU A 135 0.95 13.63 -0.52
N GLU A 136 -0.35 13.74 -0.69
CA GLU A 136 -1.25 14.16 0.39
C GLU A 136 -2.43 13.21 0.49
N VAL A 137 -2.77 12.80 1.73
CA VAL A 137 -3.95 11.99 1.99
C VAL A 137 -5.16 12.91 2.03
N LYS A 138 -6.06 12.77 1.06
CA LYS A 138 -7.25 13.62 0.93
C LYS A 138 -8.47 13.03 1.59
N ARG A 139 -8.63 11.72 1.55
CA ARG A 139 -9.80 11.06 2.11
C ARG A 139 -9.50 9.61 2.46
N ILE A 140 -10.12 9.12 3.52
CA ILE A 140 -10.08 7.71 3.90
C ILE A 140 -11.51 7.28 4.19
N GLU A 141 -11.93 6.19 3.57
CA GLU A 141 -13.23 5.60 3.82
C GLU A 141 -13.07 4.14 4.24
N THR A 142 -13.76 3.76 5.30
CA THR A 142 -13.70 2.42 5.86
C THR A 142 -14.96 1.66 5.49
N PHE A 143 -14.81 0.48 4.90
CA PHE A 143 -15.88 -0.40 4.51
C PHE A 143 -15.86 -1.67 5.36
N GLU A 144 -17.03 -2.12 5.76
CA GLU A 144 -17.16 -3.39 6.46
C GLU A 144 -17.16 -4.54 5.45
N SER A 145 -16.42 -5.60 5.78
CA SER A 145 -16.33 -6.79 4.96
C SER A 145 -16.17 -8.00 5.88
N VAL A 146 -15.90 -9.16 5.28
CA VAL A 146 -15.62 -10.41 6.02
C VAL A 146 -14.41 -11.10 5.41
N THR A 147 -13.66 -11.80 6.25
CA THR A 147 -12.57 -12.66 5.80
C THR A 147 -13.13 -13.92 5.13
N ARG A 148 -12.25 -14.76 4.57
CA ARG A 148 -12.64 -16.07 4.03
C ARG A 148 -13.35 -16.93 5.07
N ASP A 149 -12.96 -16.82 6.35
CA ASP A 149 -13.52 -17.57 7.45
C ASP A 149 -14.81 -16.96 8.01
N GLY A 150 -15.29 -15.87 7.40
CA GLY A 150 -16.51 -15.18 7.84
C GLY A 150 -16.31 -14.23 9.01
N ALA A 151 -15.07 -13.99 9.44
CA ALA A 151 -14.79 -13.04 10.52
C ALA A 151 -14.96 -11.58 10.03
N PRO A 152 -15.50 -10.68 10.86
CA PRO A 152 -15.59 -9.26 10.50
C PRO A 152 -14.22 -8.66 10.20
N MET A 153 -14.13 -7.85 9.16
CA MET A 153 -12.93 -7.07 8.86
C MET A 153 -13.31 -5.72 8.27
N ASN A 154 -12.43 -4.76 8.44
CA ASN A 154 -12.58 -3.44 7.84
C ASN A 154 -11.57 -3.26 6.70
N VAL A 155 -12.03 -2.70 5.59
CA VAL A 155 -11.19 -2.35 4.44
C VAL A 155 -11.16 -0.83 4.33
N ASN A 156 -9.97 -0.26 4.42
CA ASN A 156 -9.77 1.17 4.23
C ASN A 156 -9.39 1.45 2.78
N VAL A 157 -10.15 2.33 2.13
CA VAL A 157 -9.79 2.90 0.83
C VAL A 157 -9.26 4.30 1.08
N THR A 158 -8.02 4.53 0.71
CA THR A 158 -7.30 5.77 1.00
C THR A 158 -7.07 6.54 -0.30
N ALA A 159 -7.70 7.71 -0.40
CA ALA A 159 -7.56 8.58 -1.57
C ALA A 159 -6.39 9.53 -1.35
N ILE A 160 -5.33 9.34 -2.13
CA ILE A 160 -4.07 10.08 -2.05
C ILE A 160 -3.85 10.78 -3.38
N ILE A 161 -3.41 12.03 -3.32
CA ILE A 161 -3.09 12.83 -4.51
C ILE A 161 -1.61 13.22 -4.52
N GLU A 162 -1.10 13.54 -5.70
CA GLU A 162 0.19 14.20 -5.86
C GLU A 162 0.04 15.70 -5.54
N ARG A 163 0.98 16.21 -4.78
CA ARG A 163 1.01 17.65 -4.47
C ARG A 163 1.65 18.46 -5.57
#